data_486d3e6e4909d9144a6f12adb9134d3f
#
_entry.id   486d3e6e4909d9144a6f12adb9134d3f
#
_cell.length_a   1.000
_cell.length_b   1.000
_cell.length_c   1.000
_cell.angle_alpha   90.00
_cell.angle_beta   90.00
_cell.angle_gamma   90.00
#
_symmetry.space_group_name_H-M   'P 1'
#
loop_
_entity.id
_entity.type
_entity.pdbx_description
1 polymer ?
#
loop_
_entity_poly.entity_id
_entity_poly.type
_entity_poly.pdbx_seq_one_letter_code
_entity_poly.pdbx_strand_id
1 'polypeptide(L)'
;FKKFYDRSNPPKQQRMRSSLGSGVMMTDDGYVLTNHHVVDGADAIVLQLQDGREAAATLIGTDPEIDLAVLKINLENISPIQLSTQKAKVGDVVLAIGNPFGVGQSVSQGIISATQRKGLGLNTFENFIQTDAAINPGNSGGPLVDSAGNLVGINSAILDRTSYAMGISFAIPASTAVKVLKDIIIHGKAIRGWLGVNASQLRPHAAKKLGLDPPLGLVITNIYEASPAFFAGLLPGDVIVRINNNGVIDNDKAMNVIADLSPGDSVKLDVLRNGKRKIIDAVAGTRPEIN
;
A
#
# COMPACT_ATOMS: atom_id res chain seq x y z
N PHE A 1 41.04 -6.61 39.69
CA PHE A 1 39.94 -6.62 38.62
C PHE A 1 39.72 -5.26 37.98
N LYS A 2 40.21 -4.16 38.56
CA LYS A 2 40.02 -2.78 38.01
C LYS A 2 41.06 -2.36 36.96
N LYS A 3 42.10 -3.17 36.69
CA LYS A 3 43.20 -2.82 35.78
C LYS A 3 43.09 -3.41 34.37
N PHE A 4 42.05 -4.17 34.04
CA PHE A 4 41.87 -4.80 32.71
C PHE A 4 40.87 -4.07 31.80
N TYR A 5 40.20 -3.02 32.26
CA TYR A 5 39.19 -2.31 31.49
C TYR A 5 39.62 -0.93 30.98
N ASP A 6 40.89 -0.59 31.11
CA ASP A 6 41.41 0.69 30.62
C ASP A 6 42.40 0.44 29.48
N ARG A 7 41.89 -0.13 28.38
CA ARG A 7 42.61 -0.18 27.12
C ARG A 7 41.69 0.13 25.98
N SER A 8 41.96 1.33 25.44
CA SER A 8 41.71 1.73 24.06
C SER A 8 40.24 1.77 23.64
N ASN A 9 39.72 2.99 23.45
CA ASN A 9 38.67 3.20 22.48
C ASN A 9 38.99 2.37 21.23
N PRO A 10 38.30 1.26 20.95
CA PRO A 10 38.36 0.68 19.64
C PRO A 10 37.79 1.75 18.69
N PRO A 11 38.32 1.89 17.47
CA PRO A 11 37.71 2.74 16.48
C PRO A 11 36.22 2.40 16.47
N LYS A 12 35.35 3.43 16.45
CA LYS A 12 33.92 3.22 16.28
C LYS A 12 33.74 2.39 15.02
N GLN A 13 33.67 1.07 15.14
CA GLN A 13 33.13 0.23 14.12
C GLN A 13 31.72 0.80 13.90
N GLN A 14 31.49 1.44 12.79
CA GLN A 14 30.16 1.69 12.30
C GLN A 14 29.50 0.30 12.30
N ARG A 15 28.66 0.04 13.31
CA ARG A 15 27.80 -1.13 13.31
C ARG A 15 26.94 -0.94 12.07
N MET A 16 27.22 -1.72 11.04
CA MET A 16 26.31 -1.84 9.91
C MET A 16 24.95 -2.24 10.50
N ARG A 17 24.00 -1.34 10.45
CA ARG A 17 22.61 -1.67 10.77
C ARG A 17 22.10 -2.48 9.58
N SER A 18 22.06 -3.79 9.71
CA SER A 18 21.35 -4.63 8.75
C SER A 18 19.86 -4.61 9.10
N SER A 19 19.04 -4.09 8.23
CA SER A 19 17.61 -4.34 8.24
C SER A 19 17.37 -5.70 7.60
N LEU A 20 16.55 -6.54 8.23
CA LEU A 20 16.17 -7.84 7.68
C LEU A 20 14.71 -7.75 7.23
N GLY A 21 14.46 -8.17 6.01
CA GLY A 21 13.14 -8.28 5.42
C GLY A 21 13.10 -9.39 4.39
N SER A 22 11.98 -9.55 3.76
CA SER A 22 11.75 -10.51 2.69
C SER A 22 11.37 -9.80 1.40
N GLY A 23 11.39 -10.52 0.28
CA GLY A 23 10.95 -10.02 -1.00
C GLY A 23 10.29 -11.11 -1.83
N VAL A 24 9.62 -10.70 -2.90
CA VAL A 24 8.91 -11.58 -3.81
C VAL A 24 9.43 -11.37 -5.23
N MET A 25 9.94 -12.43 -5.86
CA MET A 25 10.33 -12.40 -7.25
C MET A 25 9.07 -12.31 -8.12
N MET A 26 8.94 -11.20 -8.86
CA MET A 26 7.73 -10.91 -9.62
C MET A 26 7.86 -11.20 -11.11
N THR A 27 9.07 -11.17 -11.64
CA THR A 27 9.34 -11.36 -13.08
C THR A 27 10.58 -12.23 -13.30
N ASP A 28 10.63 -12.89 -14.44
CA ASP A 28 11.76 -13.73 -14.87
C ASP A 28 13.02 -12.92 -15.23
N ASP A 29 12.88 -11.65 -15.49
CA ASP A 29 14.00 -10.72 -15.72
C ASP A 29 14.53 -10.08 -14.43
N GLY A 30 13.98 -10.43 -13.24
CA GLY A 30 14.59 -10.11 -11.93
C GLY A 30 14.01 -8.90 -11.21
N TYR A 31 12.77 -8.49 -11.46
CA TYR A 31 12.09 -7.53 -10.59
C TYR A 31 11.56 -8.19 -9.32
N VAL A 32 11.84 -7.57 -8.19
CA VAL A 32 11.48 -8.04 -6.86
C VAL A 32 10.65 -6.96 -6.16
N LEU A 33 9.52 -7.37 -5.56
CA LEU A 33 8.76 -6.52 -4.64
C LEU A 33 9.19 -6.78 -3.20
N THR A 34 9.26 -5.70 -2.42
CA THR A 34 9.41 -5.72 -0.97
C THR A 34 8.68 -4.52 -0.37
N ASN A 35 8.72 -4.33 0.95
CA ASN A 35 8.21 -3.12 1.57
C ASN A 35 9.21 -1.97 1.47
N HIS A 36 8.68 -0.73 1.42
CA HIS A 36 9.49 0.48 1.44
C HIS A 36 10.33 0.56 2.72
N HIS A 37 9.71 0.35 3.89
CA HIS A 37 10.39 0.42 5.19
C HIS A 37 11.55 -0.58 5.35
N VAL A 38 11.59 -1.66 4.55
CA VAL A 38 12.69 -2.65 4.55
C VAL A 38 13.94 -2.08 3.91
N VAL A 39 13.79 -1.22 2.91
CA VAL A 39 14.88 -0.68 2.09
C VAL A 39 15.17 0.80 2.34
N ASP A 40 14.33 1.46 3.13
CA ASP A 40 14.46 2.89 3.42
C ASP A 40 15.78 3.18 4.14
N GLY A 41 16.54 4.15 3.61
CA GLY A 41 17.85 4.54 4.14
C GLY A 41 18.96 3.48 3.98
N ALA A 42 18.74 2.44 3.16
CA ALA A 42 19.78 1.43 2.91
C ALA A 42 20.87 1.94 1.95
N ASP A 43 22.12 1.84 2.35
CA ASP A 43 23.27 2.17 1.49
C ASP A 43 23.52 1.10 0.42
N ALA A 44 23.16 -0.16 0.71
CA ALA A 44 23.27 -1.29 -0.20
C ALA A 44 22.21 -2.34 0.14
N ILE A 45 21.70 -3.01 -0.89
CA ILE A 45 20.70 -4.05 -0.77
C ILE A 45 21.25 -5.33 -1.38
N VAL A 46 21.23 -6.41 -0.62
CA VAL A 46 21.63 -7.75 -1.08
C VAL A 46 20.46 -8.70 -0.85
N LEU A 47 20.08 -9.41 -1.89
CA LEU A 47 19.08 -10.48 -1.82
C LEU A 47 19.78 -11.83 -1.71
N GLN A 48 19.31 -12.64 -0.76
CA GLN A 48 19.67 -14.05 -0.66
C GLN A 48 18.47 -14.89 -1.14
N LEU A 49 18.68 -15.73 -2.13
CA LEU A 49 17.68 -16.65 -2.66
C LEU A 49 17.63 -17.94 -1.82
N GLN A 50 16.54 -18.69 -1.97
CA GLN A 50 16.35 -19.97 -1.24
C GLN A 50 17.45 -21.01 -1.57
N ASP A 51 17.99 -20.99 -2.77
CA ASP A 51 19.07 -21.88 -3.21
C ASP A 51 20.47 -21.45 -2.74
N GLY A 52 20.54 -20.40 -1.91
CA GLY A 52 21.78 -19.86 -1.35
C GLY A 52 22.53 -18.86 -2.25
N ARG A 53 22.04 -18.61 -3.47
CA ARG A 53 22.61 -17.54 -4.32
C ARG A 53 22.35 -16.18 -3.71
N GLU A 54 23.31 -15.27 -3.90
CA GLU A 54 23.20 -13.88 -3.48
C GLU A 54 23.32 -12.95 -4.69
N ALA A 55 22.58 -11.87 -4.66
CA ALA A 55 22.63 -10.83 -5.68
C ALA A 55 22.55 -9.44 -5.06
N ALA A 56 23.41 -8.53 -5.53
CA ALA A 56 23.22 -7.11 -5.29
C ALA A 56 21.95 -6.64 -6.02
N ALA A 57 21.12 -5.87 -5.33
CA ALA A 57 19.90 -5.34 -5.89
C ALA A 57 19.99 -3.82 -6.08
N THR A 58 19.41 -3.34 -7.17
CA THR A 58 19.24 -1.93 -7.45
C THR A 58 17.83 -1.52 -7.10
N LEU A 59 17.65 -0.45 -6.35
CA LEU A 59 16.36 0.17 -6.08
C LEU A 59 15.88 0.88 -7.34
N ILE A 60 14.74 0.45 -7.90
CA ILE A 60 14.13 1.04 -9.11
C ILE A 60 13.21 2.20 -8.72
N GLY A 61 12.48 2.04 -7.64
CA GLY A 61 11.61 3.08 -7.09
C GLY A 61 10.83 2.58 -5.89
N THR A 62 10.18 3.52 -5.23
CA THR A 62 9.39 3.25 -4.02
C THR A 62 8.03 3.90 -4.08
N ASP A 63 7.12 3.39 -3.28
CA ASP A 63 5.84 3.96 -2.96
C ASP A 63 5.66 3.98 -1.43
N PRO A 64 6.12 5.04 -0.76
CA PRO A 64 6.00 5.17 0.70
C PRO A 64 4.54 5.24 1.18
N GLU A 65 3.61 5.69 0.31
CA GLU A 65 2.22 5.91 0.70
C GLU A 65 1.43 4.60 0.90
N ILE A 66 1.91 3.48 0.32
CA ILE A 66 1.37 2.12 0.56
C ILE A 66 2.44 1.14 1.05
N ASP A 67 3.66 1.63 1.32
CA ASP A 67 4.78 0.85 1.85
C ASP A 67 5.26 -0.25 0.89
N LEU A 68 5.53 0.08 -0.39
CA LEU A 68 6.12 -0.83 -1.38
C LEU A 68 7.41 -0.27 -1.98
N ALA A 69 8.31 -1.17 -2.35
CA ALA A 69 9.53 -0.89 -3.09
C ALA A 69 9.75 -1.95 -4.18
N VAL A 70 10.30 -1.50 -5.31
CA VAL A 70 10.68 -2.34 -6.44
C VAL A 70 12.18 -2.37 -6.56
N LEU A 71 12.73 -3.57 -6.51
CA LEU A 71 14.15 -3.85 -6.69
C LEU A 71 14.38 -4.57 -8.00
N LYS A 72 15.61 -4.47 -8.51
CA LYS A 72 16.08 -5.21 -9.69
C LYS A 72 17.34 -5.97 -9.33
N ILE A 73 17.37 -7.25 -9.66
CA ILE A 73 18.58 -8.08 -9.62
C ILE A 73 18.93 -8.59 -11.02
N ASN A 74 20.18 -8.93 -11.20
CA ASN A 74 20.66 -9.55 -12.43
C ASN A 74 21.14 -10.98 -12.11
N LEU A 75 20.20 -11.92 -12.18
CA LEU A 75 20.47 -13.35 -12.03
C LEU A 75 19.70 -14.14 -13.09
N GLU A 76 20.32 -15.20 -13.56
CA GLU A 76 19.70 -16.17 -14.45
C GLU A 76 19.00 -17.29 -13.66
N ASN A 77 18.11 -18.03 -14.33
CA ASN A 77 17.40 -19.18 -13.74
C ASN A 77 16.65 -18.83 -12.45
N ILE A 78 15.89 -17.76 -12.50
CA ILE A 78 14.94 -17.34 -11.45
C ILE A 78 13.52 -17.65 -11.88
N SER A 79 12.68 -17.98 -10.91
CA SER A 79 11.26 -18.30 -11.16
C SER A 79 10.38 -17.28 -10.46
N PRO A 80 9.58 -16.50 -11.22
CA PRO A 80 8.64 -15.56 -10.63
C PRO A 80 7.46 -16.29 -9.97
N ILE A 81 6.89 -15.65 -8.95
CA ILE A 81 5.68 -16.15 -8.30
C ILE A 81 4.48 -16.03 -9.26
N GLN A 82 3.57 -17.00 -9.20
CA GLN A 82 2.31 -16.89 -9.92
C GLN A 82 1.33 -16.04 -9.12
N LEU A 83 0.51 -15.26 -9.83
CA LEU A 83 -0.55 -14.46 -9.18
C LEU A 83 -1.80 -15.33 -8.98
N SER A 84 -2.45 -15.20 -7.84
CA SER A 84 -3.76 -15.81 -7.64
C SER A 84 -4.77 -15.19 -8.60
N THR A 85 -5.49 -16.04 -9.33
CA THR A 85 -6.56 -15.63 -10.26
C THR A 85 -7.88 -15.40 -9.53
N GLN A 86 -7.98 -15.84 -8.28
CA GLN A 86 -9.18 -15.69 -7.47
C GLN A 86 -9.08 -14.44 -6.58
N LYS A 87 -10.22 -13.76 -6.44
CA LYS A 87 -10.32 -12.68 -5.47
C LYS A 87 -10.31 -13.25 -4.08
N ALA A 88 -9.44 -12.73 -3.23
CA ALA A 88 -9.33 -13.09 -1.82
C ALA A 88 -10.68 -12.95 -1.08
N LYS A 89 -11.09 -13.98 -0.34
CA LYS A 89 -12.33 -14.03 0.44
C LYS A 89 -12.03 -14.36 1.89
N VAL A 90 -12.87 -13.86 2.78
CA VAL A 90 -12.80 -14.23 4.21
C VAL A 90 -13.00 -15.73 4.36
N GLY A 91 -12.13 -16.36 5.13
CA GLY A 91 -12.07 -17.80 5.34
C GLY A 91 -11.10 -18.56 4.42
N ASP A 92 -10.58 -17.93 3.35
CA ASP A 92 -9.57 -18.56 2.50
C ASP A 92 -8.30 -18.86 3.31
N VAL A 93 -7.75 -20.06 3.18
CA VAL A 93 -6.49 -20.45 3.79
C VAL A 93 -5.33 -19.76 3.09
N VAL A 94 -4.44 -19.17 3.86
CA VAL A 94 -3.24 -18.48 3.36
C VAL A 94 -1.99 -18.86 4.16
N LEU A 95 -0.85 -18.74 3.50
CA LEU A 95 0.47 -18.96 4.06
C LEU A 95 1.27 -17.66 3.95
N ALA A 96 1.76 -17.15 5.08
CA ALA A 96 2.71 -16.04 5.09
C ALA A 96 4.13 -16.61 5.12
N ILE A 97 4.95 -16.20 4.15
CA ILE A 97 6.31 -16.70 3.95
C ILE A 97 7.30 -15.55 4.17
N GLY A 98 8.43 -15.83 4.78
CA GLY A 98 9.49 -14.86 4.98
C GLY A 98 10.69 -15.45 5.70
N ASN A 99 11.62 -14.58 6.09
CA ASN A 99 12.81 -14.96 6.86
C ASN A 99 12.85 -14.16 8.18
N PRO A 100 12.00 -14.52 9.17
CA PRO A 100 11.96 -13.79 10.43
C PRO A 100 13.31 -13.91 11.14
N PHE A 101 13.80 -12.78 11.62
CA PHE A 101 15.06 -12.68 12.36
C PHE A 101 16.31 -13.17 11.62
N GLY A 102 16.22 -13.44 10.30
CA GLY A 102 17.36 -13.93 9.53
C GLY A 102 17.81 -15.37 9.88
N VAL A 103 16.94 -16.16 10.51
CA VAL A 103 17.26 -17.54 10.94
C VAL A 103 16.93 -18.60 9.90
N GLY A 104 16.47 -18.18 8.74
CA GLY A 104 16.06 -19.04 7.63
C GLY A 104 14.60 -18.83 7.24
N GLN A 105 14.24 -19.32 6.04
CA GLN A 105 12.88 -19.21 5.52
C GLN A 105 11.90 -19.93 6.45
N SER A 106 10.80 -19.27 6.76
CA SER A 106 9.71 -19.84 7.56
C SER A 106 8.37 -19.59 6.91
N VAL A 107 7.41 -20.43 7.25
CA VAL A 107 6.04 -20.38 6.77
C VAL A 107 5.10 -20.41 7.96
N SER A 108 4.17 -19.47 8.03
CA SER A 108 3.07 -19.49 8.99
C SER A 108 1.74 -19.61 8.24
N GLN A 109 0.82 -20.42 8.78
CA GLN A 109 -0.51 -20.64 8.20
C GLN A 109 -1.55 -19.84 8.97
N GLY A 110 -2.55 -19.36 8.26
CA GLY A 110 -3.75 -18.73 8.78
C GLY A 110 -4.84 -18.68 7.73
N ILE A 111 -5.81 -17.79 7.97
CA ILE A 111 -6.89 -17.50 7.03
C ILE A 111 -6.97 -16.00 6.74
N ILE A 112 -7.65 -15.64 5.68
CA ILE A 112 -8.08 -14.27 5.46
C ILE A 112 -9.20 -13.96 6.47
N SER A 113 -8.90 -13.12 7.46
CA SER A 113 -9.85 -12.71 8.50
C SER A 113 -10.75 -11.57 8.04
N ALA A 114 -10.25 -10.69 7.15
CA ALA A 114 -11.03 -9.62 6.53
C ALA A 114 -10.34 -9.13 5.26
N THR A 115 -11.08 -8.43 4.41
CA THR A 115 -10.56 -7.73 3.24
C THR A 115 -10.94 -6.25 3.30
N GLN A 116 -10.26 -5.43 2.51
CA GLN A 116 -10.52 -3.99 2.38
C GLN A 116 -10.43 -3.23 3.72
N ARG A 117 -9.48 -3.60 4.58
CA ARG A 117 -9.22 -2.88 5.83
C ARG A 117 -8.60 -1.52 5.53
N LYS A 118 -9.20 -0.48 6.12
CA LYS A 118 -8.85 0.94 5.96
C LYS A 118 -8.99 1.67 7.29
N GLY A 119 -8.41 2.87 7.39
CA GLY A 119 -8.51 3.72 8.58
C GLY A 119 -7.73 3.18 9.77
N LEU A 120 -6.65 2.42 9.52
CA LEU A 120 -5.79 1.86 10.54
C LEU A 120 -4.68 2.84 10.95
N GLY A 121 -4.37 3.83 10.09
CA GLY A 121 -3.29 4.80 10.28
C GLY A 121 -1.89 4.21 10.08
N LEU A 122 -1.81 3.12 9.30
CA LEU A 122 -0.55 2.46 8.97
C LEU A 122 0.11 3.10 7.74
N ASN A 123 -0.70 3.38 6.72
CA ASN A 123 -0.27 3.96 5.44
C ASN A 123 -1.19 5.11 5.02
N THR A 124 -0.72 5.96 4.10
CA THR A 124 -1.55 7.03 3.52
C THR A 124 -2.75 6.47 2.76
N PHE A 125 -2.51 5.43 1.96
CA PHE A 125 -3.58 4.69 1.27
C PHE A 125 -3.64 3.28 1.80
N GLU A 126 -4.80 2.89 2.29
CA GLU A 126 -5.00 1.61 2.91
C GLU A 126 -6.09 0.81 2.20
N ASN A 127 -5.77 -0.44 1.91
CA ASN A 127 -6.70 -1.44 1.39
C ASN A 127 -6.18 -2.84 1.74
N PHE A 128 -5.95 -3.08 3.04
CA PHE A 128 -5.27 -4.29 3.47
C PHE A 128 -6.17 -5.53 3.46
N ILE A 129 -5.54 -6.67 3.21
CA ILE A 129 -6.01 -8.00 3.62
C ILE A 129 -5.58 -8.18 5.07
N GLN A 130 -6.53 -8.55 5.94
CA GLN A 130 -6.23 -8.96 7.31
C GLN A 130 -6.13 -10.49 7.36
N THR A 131 -5.13 -11.01 8.06
CA THR A 131 -4.94 -12.44 8.29
C THR A 131 -4.51 -12.69 9.75
N ASP A 132 -4.79 -13.88 10.24
CA ASP A 132 -4.27 -14.38 11.52
C ASP A 132 -2.99 -15.22 11.35
N ALA A 133 -2.52 -15.44 10.11
CA ALA A 133 -1.19 -15.97 9.85
C ALA A 133 -0.16 -15.08 10.55
N ALA A 134 0.76 -15.69 11.29
CA ALA A 134 1.75 -14.95 12.06
C ALA A 134 2.74 -14.21 11.13
N ILE A 135 2.70 -12.89 11.16
CA ILE A 135 3.68 -12.01 10.50
C ILE A 135 4.53 -11.39 11.61
N ASN A 136 5.84 -11.53 11.50
CA ASN A 136 6.82 -11.02 12.46
C ASN A 136 7.89 -10.21 11.70
N PRO A 137 8.70 -9.40 12.39
CA PRO A 137 9.84 -8.72 11.78
C PRO A 137 10.72 -9.70 10.98
N GLY A 138 10.96 -9.38 9.71
CA GLY A 138 11.63 -10.24 8.73
C GLY A 138 10.68 -10.89 7.71
N ASN A 139 9.39 -11.08 8.01
CA ASN A 139 8.39 -11.49 7.01
C ASN A 139 7.89 -10.33 6.15
N SER A 140 8.09 -9.09 6.58
CA SER A 140 7.71 -7.88 5.83
C SER A 140 8.34 -7.90 4.44
N GLY A 141 7.55 -7.61 3.41
CA GLY A 141 7.93 -7.68 2.01
C GLY A 141 7.83 -9.06 1.37
N GLY A 142 7.70 -10.12 2.18
CA GLY A 142 7.48 -11.48 1.71
C GLY A 142 6.06 -11.74 1.23
N PRO A 143 5.81 -12.89 0.56
CA PRO A 143 4.51 -13.19 0.01
C PRO A 143 3.52 -13.72 1.06
N LEU A 144 2.26 -13.31 0.92
CA LEU A 144 1.09 -14.03 1.41
C LEU A 144 0.55 -14.83 0.21
N VAL A 145 0.50 -16.17 0.31
CA VAL A 145 0.08 -17.03 -0.79
C VAL A 145 -1.15 -17.84 -0.43
N ASP A 146 -1.90 -18.29 -1.45
CA ASP A 146 -2.97 -19.27 -1.29
C ASP A 146 -2.40 -20.70 -1.12
N SER A 147 -3.27 -21.68 -0.91
CA SER A 147 -2.89 -23.08 -0.75
C SER A 147 -2.23 -23.71 -2.00
N ALA A 148 -2.34 -23.09 -3.15
CA ALA A 148 -1.67 -23.48 -4.39
C ALA A 148 -0.32 -22.79 -4.60
N GLY A 149 0.09 -21.88 -3.69
CA GLY A 149 1.33 -21.13 -3.77
C GLY A 149 1.24 -19.85 -4.62
N ASN A 150 0.05 -19.43 -5.04
CA ASN A 150 -0.12 -18.20 -5.81
C ASN A 150 -0.19 -16.97 -4.89
N LEU A 151 0.37 -15.86 -5.34
CA LEU A 151 0.42 -14.61 -4.60
C LEU A 151 -0.97 -14.01 -4.40
N VAL A 152 -1.34 -13.82 -3.14
CA VAL A 152 -2.56 -13.13 -2.68
C VAL A 152 -2.25 -11.72 -2.22
N GLY A 153 -1.08 -11.51 -1.61
CA GLY A 153 -0.65 -10.21 -1.11
C GLY A 153 0.82 -10.17 -0.71
N ILE A 154 1.28 -8.99 -0.30
CA ILE A 154 2.62 -8.75 0.26
C ILE A 154 2.47 -8.50 1.76
N ASN A 155 3.13 -9.29 2.58
CA ASN A 155 3.14 -9.11 4.04
C ASN A 155 3.69 -7.72 4.37
N SER A 156 3.01 -6.95 5.20
CA SER A 156 3.43 -5.57 5.51
C SER A 156 3.58 -5.33 7.00
N ALA A 157 2.50 -5.31 7.76
CA ALA A 157 2.49 -4.81 9.12
C ALA A 157 1.69 -5.69 10.08
N ILE A 158 1.98 -5.53 11.36
CA ILE A 158 1.17 -5.99 12.47
C ILE A 158 0.55 -4.78 13.17
N LEU A 159 -0.71 -4.90 13.59
CA LEU A 159 -1.39 -3.89 14.39
C LEU A 159 -0.99 -4.09 15.86
N ASP A 160 0.26 -3.82 16.21
CA ASP A 160 0.65 -3.88 17.61
C ASP A 160 1.78 -2.88 17.93
N ARG A 161 1.51 -2.09 18.98
CA ARG A 161 2.52 -1.22 19.62
C ARG A 161 3.52 -2.01 20.47
N THR A 162 3.26 -3.29 20.73
CA THR A 162 4.09 -4.16 21.56
C THR A 162 4.96 -5.13 20.79
N SER A 163 4.85 -5.14 19.44
CA SER A 163 5.61 -6.02 18.51
C SER A 163 5.34 -7.53 18.67
N TYR A 164 4.21 -7.93 19.26
CA TYR A 164 3.81 -9.33 19.34
C TYR A 164 2.62 -9.60 18.42
N ALA A 165 2.71 -10.68 17.62
CA ALA A 165 1.62 -11.11 16.75
C ALA A 165 0.43 -11.58 17.60
N MET A 166 -0.60 -10.73 17.74
CA MET A 166 -1.86 -11.07 18.43
C MET A 166 -2.91 -11.67 17.49
N GLY A 167 -2.49 -12.27 16.36
CA GLY A 167 -3.42 -12.81 15.35
C GLY A 167 -4.09 -11.72 14.49
N ILE A 168 -3.52 -10.52 14.44
CA ILE A 168 -3.98 -9.43 13.57
C ILE A 168 -2.80 -8.94 12.76
N SER A 169 -2.68 -9.47 11.55
CA SER A 169 -1.61 -9.14 10.59
C SER A 169 -2.23 -8.59 9.31
N PHE A 170 -1.47 -7.79 8.57
CA PHE A 170 -1.93 -7.12 7.36
C PHE A 170 -1.01 -7.40 6.18
N ALA A 171 -1.62 -7.56 5.01
CA ALA A 171 -0.93 -7.70 3.74
C ALA A 171 -1.51 -6.74 2.71
N ILE A 172 -0.67 -6.21 1.84
CA ILE A 172 -1.05 -5.39 0.69
C ILE A 172 -1.56 -6.34 -0.39
N PRO A 173 -2.77 -6.16 -0.96
CA PRO A 173 -3.30 -7.05 -1.98
C PRO A 173 -2.37 -7.17 -3.21
N ALA A 174 -2.24 -8.37 -3.77
CA ALA A 174 -1.40 -8.62 -4.95
C ALA A 174 -1.80 -7.73 -6.15
N SER A 175 -3.09 -7.44 -6.33
CA SER A 175 -3.56 -6.54 -7.38
C SER A 175 -3.00 -5.12 -7.25
N THR A 176 -2.94 -4.59 -6.03
CA THR A 176 -2.34 -3.29 -5.73
C THR A 176 -0.83 -3.34 -5.96
N ALA A 177 -0.16 -4.38 -5.46
CA ALA A 177 1.28 -4.56 -5.60
C ALA A 177 1.73 -4.66 -7.06
N VAL A 178 0.99 -5.38 -7.90
CA VAL A 178 1.26 -5.49 -9.35
C VAL A 178 1.06 -4.17 -10.07
N LYS A 179 0.03 -3.37 -9.70
CA LYS A 179 -0.17 -2.04 -10.30
C LYS A 179 1.04 -1.16 -9.99
N VAL A 180 1.46 -1.09 -8.73
CA VAL A 180 2.61 -0.28 -8.31
C VAL A 180 3.91 -0.76 -8.96
N LEU A 181 4.13 -2.08 -9.06
CA LEU A 181 5.26 -2.64 -9.78
C LEU A 181 5.33 -2.12 -11.22
N LYS A 182 4.22 -2.19 -11.95
CA LYS A 182 4.14 -1.71 -13.34
C LYS A 182 4.40 -0.21 -13.44
N ASP A 183 3.77 0.58 -12.58
CA ASP A 183 3.92 2.02 -12.56
C ASP A 183 5.39 2.41 -12.30
N ILE A 184 6.04 1.78 -11.34
CA ILE A 184 7.45 2.06 -11.00
C ILE A 184 8.39 1.62 -12.13
N ILE A 185 8.16 0.47 -12.76
CA ILE A 185 8.99 0.01 -13.91
C ILE A 185 8.88 1.00 -15.09
N ILE A 186 7.67 1.50 -15.38
CA ILE A 186 7.44 2.35 -16.57
C ILE A 186 7.80 3.81 -16.28
N HIS A 187 7.48 4.31 -15.09
CA HIS A 187 7.52 5.75 -14.76
C HIS A 187 8.54 6.10 -13.68
N GLY A 188 9.19 5.12 -13.06
CA GLY A 188 10.09 5.32 -11.93
C GLY A 188 9.38 5.60 -10.59
N LYS A 189 8.07 5.73 -10.59
CA LYS A 189 7.23 6.04 -9.42
C LYS A 189 5.82 5.52 -9.56
N ALA A 190 5.12 5.34 -8.43
CA ALA A 190 3.70 5.00 -8.45
C ALA A 190 2.85 6.18 -9.00
N ILE A 191 1.89 5.84 -9.83
CA ILE A 191 0.98 6.80 -10.46
C ILE A 191 -0.40 6.71 -9.80
N ARG A 192 -0.91 7.84 -9.32
CA ARG A 192 -2.23 7.90 -8.68
C ARG A 192 -3.13 8.89 -9.40
N GLY A 193 -4.39 8.51 -9.48
CA GLY A 193 -5.44 9.42 -9.92
C GLY A 193 -5.60 10.59 -8.95
N TRP A 194 -5.97 11.72 -9.49
CA TRP A 194 -6.16 12.96 -8.77
C TRP A 194 -7.28 13.79 -9.39
N LEU A 195 -8.08 14.42 -8.54
CA LEU A 195 -9.11 15.35 -8.99
C LEU A 195 -8.79 16.81 -8.66
N GLY A 196 -7.96 17.05 -7.66
CA GLY A 196 -7.58 18.40 -7.26
C GLY A 196 -8.66 19.12 -6.45
N VAL A 197 -9.21 18.43 -5.46
CA VAL A 197 -10.15 18.98 -4.49
C VAL A 197 -9.64 18.78 -3.08
N ASN A 198 -9.93 19.75 -2.20
CA ASN A 198 -9.95 19.51 -0.77
C ASN A 198 -11.41 19.33 -0.36
N ALA A 199 -11.67 18.32 0.46
CA ALA A 199 -13.02 18.03 0.94
C ALA A 199 -12.99 17.71 2.44
N SER A 200 -14.10 17.93 3.09
CA SER A 200 -14.28 17.59 4.51
C SER A 200 -15.59 16.85 4.71
N GLN A 201 -15.63 16.02 5.76
CA GLN A 201 -16.83 15.27 6.11
C GLN A 201 -17.98 16.21 6.38
N LEU A 202 -19.13 15.98 5.71
CA LEU A 202 -20.34 16.71 5.97
C LEU A 202 -20.88 16.35 7.36
N ARG A 203 -21.20 17.34 8.18
CA ARG A 203 -21.77 17.13 9.51
C ARG A 203 -23.14 16.45 9.38
N PRO A 204 -23.49 15.42 10.21
CA PRO A 204 -24.73 14.67 10.07
C PRO A 204 -25.99 15.55 10.08
N HIS A 205 -26.00 16.62 10.90
CA HIS A 205 -27.12 17.57 10.93
C HIS A 205 -27.27 18.34 9.61
N ALA A 206 -26.18 18.74 8.97
CA ALA A 206 -26.21 19.42 7.67
C ALA A 206 -26.64 18.44 6.57
N ALA A 207 -26.15 17.20 6.60
CA ALA A 207 -26.57 16.16 5.66
C ALA A 207 -28.08 15.87 5.73
N LYS A 208 -28.66 15.79 6.94
CA LYS A 208 -30.11 15.63 7.12
C LYS A 208 -30.90 16.81 6.57
N LYS A 209 -30.43 18.06 6.75
CA LYS A 209 -31.06 19.25 6.15
C LYS A 209 -31.06 19.22 4.63
N LEU A 210 -30.09 18.54 4.01
CA LEU A 210 -29.99 18.35 2.57
C LEU A 210 -30.79 17.13 2.09
N GLY A 211 -31.52 16.44 2.98
CA GLY A 211 -32.33 15.26 2.64
C GLY A 211 -31.51 14.03 2.31
N LEU A 212 -30.26 13.94 2.82
CA LEU A 212 -29.42 12.77 2.62
C LEU A 212 -29.78 11.65 3.62
N ASP A 213 -30.03 10.46 3.06
CA ASP A 213 -30.25 9.23 3.82
C ASP A 213 -29.46 8.07 3.15
N PRO A 214 -28.44 7.49 3.80
CA PRO A 214 -27.86 7.92 5.08
C PRO A 214 -27.27 9.33 5.03
N PRO A 215 -27.12 10.03 6.18
CA PRO A 215 -26.65 11.41 6.23
C PRO A 215 -25.12 11.50 6.06
N LEU A 216 -24.63 11.11 4.88
CA LEU A 216 -23.22 11.00 4.51
C LEU A 216 -22.94 11.88 3.30
N GLY A 217 -21.68 12.30 3.17
CA GLY A 217 -21.18 13.08 2.03
C GLY A 217 -19.92 13.86 2.39
N LEU A 218 -19.23 14.33 1.35
CA LEU A 218 -18.06 15.21 1.48
C LEU A 218 -18.35 16.56 0.87
N VAL A 219 -18.19 17.63 1.65
CA VAL A 219 -18.29 18.99 1.12
C VAL A 219 -16.95 19.43 0.56
N ILE A 220 -16.93 19.88 -0.69
CA ILE A 220 -15.73 20.46 -1.32
C ILE A 220 -15.46 21.82 -0.65
N THR A 221 -14.27 21.95 -0.04
CA THR A 221 -13.84 23.18 0.62
C THR A 221 -12.96 24.04 -0.26
N ASN A 222 -12.19 23.41 -1.15
CA ASN A 222 -11.32 24.09 -2.09
C ASN A 222 -11.13 23.26 -3.36
N ILE A 223 -10.82 23.93 -4.47
CA ILE A 223 -10.46 23.32 -5.75
C ILE A 223 -9.15 23.94 -6.22
N TYR A 224 -8.21 23.08 -6.59
CA TYR A 224 -6.95 23.56 -7.15
C TYR A 224 -7.16 24.10 -8.57
N GLU A 225 -6.57 25.23 -8.85
CA GLU A 225 -6.61 25.84 -10.19
C GLU A 225 -6.01 24.88 -11.23
N ALA A 226 -6.56 24.89 -12.43
CA ALA A 226 -6.17 23.99 -13.53
C ALA A 226 -6.23 22.49 -13.21
N SER A 227 -6.96 22.09 -12.16
CA SER A 227 -7.17 20.68 -11.80
C SER A 227 -8.29 20.02 -12.62
N PRO A 228 -8.35 18.68 -12.65
CA PRO A 228 -9.48 17.94 -13.22
C PRO A 228 -10.83 18.41 -12.69
N ALA A 229 -10.95 18.65 -11.39
CA ALA A 229 -12.18 19.15 -10.77
C ALA A 229 -12.56 20.55 -11.25
N PHE A 230 -11.57 21.42 -11.45
CA PHE A 230 -11.76 22.77 -12.00
C PHE A 230 -12.34 22.69 -13.42
N PHE A 231 -11.72 21.88 -14.30
CA PHE A 231 -12.19 21.72 -15.68
C PHE A 231 -13.54 21.01 -15.78
N ALA A 232 -13.86 20.11 -14.84
CA ALA A 232 -15.15 19.45 -14.76
C ALA A 232 -16.27 20.38 -14.23
N GLY A 233 -15.93 21.58 -13.75
CA GLY A 233 -16.89 22.55 -13.26
C GLY A 233 -17.44 22.22 -11.87
N LEU A 234 -16.68 21.50 -11.03
CA LEU A 234 -16.94 21.40 -9.60
C LEU A 234 -16.75 22.77 -8.95
N LEU A 235 -17.43 23.00 -7.85
CA LEU A 235 -17.37 24.27 -7.11
C LEU A 235 -17.20 24.01 -5.60
N PRO A 236 -16.50 24.90 -4.89
CA PRO A 236 -16.55 24.91 -3.43
C PRO A 236 -18.00 24.99 -2.95
N GLY A 237 -18.36 24.18 -1.96
CA GLY A 237 -19.71 24.02 -1.47
C GLY A 237 -20.50 22.88 -2.11
N ASP A 238 -20.05 22.27 -3.19
CA ASP A 238 -20.63 21.02 -3.69
C ASP A 238 -20.47 19.92 -2.65
N VAL A 239 -21.49 19.08 -2.49
CA VAL A 239 -21.43 17.92 -1.63
C VAL A 239 -21.39 16.66 -2.48
N ILE A 240 -20.26 15.97 -2.48
CA ILE A 240 -20.08 14.68 -3.17
C ILE A 240 -20.79 13.61 -2.37
N VAL A 241 -21.75 12.93 -3.00
CA VAL A 241 -22.53 11.85 -2.38
C VAL A 241 -22.19 10.48 -2.96
N ARG A 242 -21.71 10.41 -4.22
CA ARG A 242 -21.23 9.19 -4.87
C ARG A 242 -20.06 9.48 -5.80
N ILE A 243 -19.17 8.47 -5.88
CA ILE A 243 -18.07 8.41 -6.86
C ILE A 243 -18.18 7.07 -7.57
N ASN A 244 -18.34 7.06 -8.91
CA ASN A 244 -18.52 5.85 -9.73
C ASN A 244 -19.59 4.89 -9.14
N ASN A 245 -20.77 5.41 -8.82
CA ASN A 245 -21.88 4.70 -8.18
C ASN A 245 -21.65 4.21 -6.73
N ASN A 246 -20.43 4.36 -6.18
CA ASN A 246 -20.15 4.05 -4.79
C ASN A 246 -20.53 5.22 -3.89
N GLY A 247 -21.35 4.96 -2.87
CA GLY A 247 -21.68 5.98 -1.86
C GLY A 247 -20.44 6.44 -1.11
N VAL A 248 -20.31 7.76 -0.92
CA VAL A 248 -19.21 8.35 -0.17
C VAL A 248 -19.56 8.29 1.31
N ILE A 249 -18.84 7.46 2.07
CA ILE A 249 -19.07 7.27 3.51
C ILE A 249 -18.17 8.22 4.32
N ASP A 250 -16.91 8.32 3.93
CA ASP A 250 -15.87 9.13 4.58
C ASP A 250 -14.83 9.63 3.57
N ASN A 251 -13.95 10.52 4.03
CA ASN A 251 -12.92 11.11 3.21
C ASN A 251 -11.87 10.08 2.74
N ASP A 252 -11.47 9.16 3.61
CA ASP A 252 -10.42 8.20 3.30
C ASP A 252 -10.88 7.21 2.22
N LYS A 253 -12.15 6.80 2.29
CA LYS A 253 -12.75 5.92 1.29
C LYS A 253 -12.86 6.62 -0.07
N ALA A 254 -13.27 7.89 -0.09
CA ALA A 254 -13.33 8.69 -1.31
C ALA A 254 -11.93 8.91 -1.92
N MET A 255 -10.95 9.25 -1.09
CA MET A 255 -9.57 9.46 -1.49
C MET A 255 -8.96 8.19 -2.09
N ASN A 256 -9.18 7.04 -1.48
CA ASN A 256 -8.73 5.75 -2.02
C ASN A 256 -9.38 5.41 -3.38
N VAL A 257 -10.68 5.66 -3.54
CA VAL A 257 -11.37 5.41 -4.82
C VAL A 257 -10.77 6.26 -5.94
N ILE A 258 -10.42 7.51 -5.65
CA ILE A 258 -9.80 8.40 -6.63
C ILE A 258 -8.33 8.02 -6.88
N ALA A 259 -7.58 7.66 -5.86
CA ALA A 259 -6.18 7.24 -5.98
C ALA A 259 -6.01 5.93 -6.75
N ASP A 260 -7.01 5.05 -6.71
CA ASP A 260 -7.03 3.79 -7.47
C ASP A 260 -7.23 4.02 -9.00
N LEU A 261 -7.73 5.20 -9.40
CA LEU A 261 -7.86 5.56 -10.82
C LEU A 261 -6.48 5.78 -11.45
N SER A 262 -6.42 5.52 -12.75
CA SER A 262 -5.28 5.94 -13.56
C SER A 262 -5.54 7.34 -14.16
N PRO A 263 -4.51 8.16 -14.39
CA PRO A 263 -4.67 9.38 -15.18
C PRO A 263 -5.31 9.07 -16.53
N GLY A 264 -6.33 9.84 -16.89
CA GLY A 264 -7.15 9.61 -18.08
C GLY A 264 -8.44 8.83 -17.82
N ASP A 265 -8.59 8.17 -16.68
CA ASP A 265 -9.84 7.47 -16.34
C ASP A 265 -10.98 8.45 -16.11
N SER A 266 -12.15 8.12 -16.69
CA SER A 266 -13.37 8.87 -16.43
C SER A 266 -13.90 8.57 -15.03
N VAL A 267 -14.31 9.59 -14.31
CA VAL A 267 -14.94 9.48 -12.99
C VAL A 267 -16.25 10.24 -12.96
N LYS A 268 -17.30 9.55 -12.56
CA LYS A 268 -18.64 10.13 -12.42
C LYS A 268 -18.88 10.51 -10.96
N LEU A 269 -19.17 11.80 -10.75
CA LEU A 269 -19.42 12.37 -9.43
C LEU A 269 -20.91 12.76 -9.34
N ASP A 270 -21.62 12.17 -8.37
CA ASP A 270 -22.98 12.60 -8.02
C ASP A 270 -22.84 13.61 -6.87
N VAL A 271 -23.23 14.84 -7.14
CA VAL A 271 -23.05 15.97 -6.22
C VAL A 271 -24.37 16.68 -5.93
N LEU A 272 -24.47 17.25 -4.74
CA LEU A 272 -25.53 18.20 -4.40
C LEU A 272 -24.95 19.64 -4.49
N ARG A 273 -25.52 20.46 -5.35
CA ARG A 273 -25.22 21.89 -5.48
C ARG A 273 -26.48 22.68 -5.19
N ASN A 274 -26.45 23.49 -4.12
CA ASN A 274 -27.64 24.26 -3.67
C ASN A 274 -28.88 23.37 -3.47
N GLY A 275 -28.71 22.19 -2.90
CA GLY A 275 -29.79 21.22 -2.65
C GLY A 275 -30.28 20.47 -3.89
N LYS A 276 -29.76 20.71 -5.08
CA LYS A 276 -30.14 20.02 -6.32
C LYS A 276 -29.06 19.00 -6.70
N ARG A 277 -29.46 17.79 -7.05
CA ARG A 277 -28.55 16.76 -7.58
C ARG A 277 -28.05 17.14 -8.96
N LYS A 278 -26.75 16.92 -9.16
CA LYS A 278 -26.07 17.03 -10.44
C LYS A 278 -25.12 15.85 -10.61
N ILE A 279 -24.99 15.39 -11.83
CA ILE A 279 -23.95 14.44 -12.21
C ILE A 279 -22.88 15.25 -12.93
N ILE A 280 -21.64 15.10 -12.50
CA ILE A 280 -20.48 15.75 -13.09
C ILE A 280 -19.50 14.66 -13.50
N ASP A 281 -19.18 14.62 -14.78
CA ASP A 281 -18.16 13.73 -15.33
C ASP A 281 -16.84 14.49 -15.31
N ALA A 282 -15.82 13.89 -14.72
CA ALA A 282 -14.45 14.39 -14.66
C ALA A 282 -13.49 13.33 -15.23
N VAL A 283 -12.29 13.76 -15.56
CA VAL A 283 -11.21 12.86 -15.99
C VAL A 283 -10.10 12.96 -14.94
N ALA A 284 -9.70 11.84 -14.36
CA ALA A 284 -8.63 11.83 -13.36
C ALA A 284 -7.31 12.33 -13.98
N GLY A 285 -6.63 13.23 -13.30
CA GLY A 285 -5.28 13.66 -13.65
C GLY A 285 -4.22 12.89 -12.85
N THR A 286 -2.96 13.20 -13.09
CA THR A 286 -1.85 12.71 -12.29
C THR A 286 -1.75 13.54 -11.01
N ARG A 287 -1.64 12.87 -9.86
CA ARG A 287 -1.44 13.55 -8.59
C ARG A 287 -0.08 14.28 -8.61
N PRO A 288 -0.05 15.60 -8.32
CA PRO A 288 1.21 16.34 -8.19
C PRO A 288 2.07 15.79 -7.07
N GLU A 289 3.38 15.85 -7.23
CA GLU A 289 4.32 15.58 -6.13
C GLU A 289 4.14 16.65 -5.06
N ILE A 290 4.04 16.23 -3.81
CA ILE A 290 4.05 17.13 -2.66
C ILE A 290 5.54 17.29 -2.31
N ASN A 291 6.08 18.45 -2.66
CA ASN A 291 7.44 18.86 -2.25
C ASN A 291 7.48 19.19 -0.77
#